data_5b8c01a9946eb74af01fcc7cefe27084
#
_entry.id   5b8c01a9946eb74af01fcc7cefe27084
#
_cell.length_a   1.000
_cell.length_b   1.000
_cell.length_c   1.000
_cell.angle_alpha   90.00
_cell.angle_beta   90.00
_cell.angle_gamma   90.00
#
_symmetry.space_group_name_H-M   'P 1'
#
loop_
_entity.id
_entity.type
_entity.pdbx_description
1 polymer ?
#
loop_
_entity_poly.entity_id
_entity_poly.type
_entity_poly.pdbx_seq_one_letter_code
_entity_poly.pdbx_strand_id
1 'polypeptide(L)'
;MQKFEEVECAICNSQSRLEVSKNGQHNIPINLVLCKNCGLGYLSPRWNADSYFNFYSKEYDSYYRPSLIEEINTTNPEKNAIIQRFQKNNLLPESPSDILDIGSGAGENILNLKKIFPNANLFAIEPSEDSQKNLIKNGVKVISSDANSNWEIGNEGKYSLIILRHVLEHFLNPVEVLKKIQASLKEEGLLYIAVPNNLRPTKNLESKWFRVVHTYYFNKYSLKNILHKSGLEAIIMQEGDELNNHELFTIVRKSKKPLETKISSAHFEEQRKVFMDGLKNDKNPIQILKSRLLRAIGKS
;
A
#
# COMPACT_ATOMS: atom_id res chain seq x y z
N MET A 1 24.83 -5.86 8.36
CA MET A 1 25.00 -5.55 6.94
C MET A 1 23.77 -6.03 6.21
N GLN A 2 23.08 -5.17 5.43
CA GLN A 2 21.88 -5.55 4.67
C GLN A 2 22.25 -6.54 3.56
N LYS A 3 21.45 -7.58 3.42
CA LYS A 3 21.56 -8.56 2.34
C LYS A 3 20.57 -8.20 1.24
N PHE A 4 20.95 -8.42 0.00
CA PHE A 4 20.16 -8.08 -1.18
C PHE A 4 19.74 -9.33 -1.94
N GLU A 5 18.61 -9.23 -2.64
CA GLU A 5 18.11 -10.23 -3.58
C GLU A 5 17.71 -9.59 -4.91
N GLU A 6 18.00 -10.27 -6.01
CA GLU A 6 17.47 -9.92 -7.33
C GLU A 6 16.07 -10.51 -7.47
N VAL A 7 15.15 -9.73 -8.04
CA VAL A 7 13.77 -10.20 -8.28
C VAL A 7 13.32 -9.88 -9.70
N GLU A 8 12.45 -10.73 -10.21
CA GLU A 8 11.76 -10.54 -11.48
C GLU A 8 10.47 -9.73 -11.30
N CYS A 9 9.88 -9.29 -12.40
CA CYS A 9 8.60 -8.61 -12.38
C CYS A 9 7.49 -9.52 -11.84
N ALA A 10 6.83 -9.14 -10.75
CA ALA A 10 5.76 -9.92 -10.12
C ALA A 10 4.51 -10.14 -11.02
N ILE A 11 4.36 -9.36 -12.09
CA ILE A 11 3.24 -9.49 -13.04
C ILE A 11 3.58 -10.46 -14.16
N CYS A 12 4.72 -10.26 -14.87
CA CYS A 12 5.02 -10.97 -16.12
C CYS A 12 6.31 -11.78 -16.09
N ASN A 13 6.96 -11.89 -14.93
CA ASN A 13 8.22 -12.60 -14.69
C ASN A 13 9.38 -12.16 -15.62
N SER A 14 9.23 -11.00 -16.27
CA SER A 14 10.27 -10.46 -17.16
C SER A 14 11.43 -9.89 -16.37
N GLN A 15 12.65 -10.13 -16.86
CA GLN A 15 13.87 -9.48 -16.38
C GLN A 15 14.19 -8.21 -17.18
N SER A 16 13.46 -7.94 -18.29
CA SER A 16 13.66 -6.73 -19.10
C SER A 16 13.16 -5.50 -18.34
N ARG A 17 14.13 -4.69 -17.88
CA ARG A 17 13.85 -3.56 -16.99
C ARG A 17 14.65 -2.32 -17.38
N LEU A 18 14.15 -1.15 -16.99
CA LEU A 18 14.81 0.14 -17.07
C LEU A 18 15.18 0.58 -15.65
N GLU A 19 16.42 0.94 -15.40
CA GLU A 19 16.83 1.61 -14.16
C GLU A 19 16.22 3.01 -14.11
N VAL A 20 15.60 3.38 -12.98
CA VAL A 20 14.94 4.68 -12.76
C VAL A 20 15.75 5.55 -11.83
N SER A 21 16.05 5.06 -10.63
CA SER A 21 16.82 5.79 -9.62
C SER A 21 17.55 4.85 -8.67
N LYS A 22 18.70 5.34 -8.16
CA LYS A 22 19.47 4.72 -7.06
C LYS A 22 19.32 5.48 -5.75
N ASN A 23 18.58 6.59 -5.75
CA ASN A 23 18.39 7.45 -4.59
C ASN A 23 16.97 7.33 -4.03
N GLY A 24 16.87 7.23 -2.74
CA GLY A 24 15.60 7.17 -2.01
C GLY A 24 15.49 8.18 -0.89
N GLN A 25 14.29 8.25 -0.31
CA GLN A 25 13.98 9.11 0.83
C GLN A 25 14.95 8.84 1.99
N HIS A 26 15.23 9.88 2.77
CA HIS A 26 16.19 9.86 3.89
C HIS A 26 17.62 9.53 3.47
N ASN A 27 17.97 9.72 2.19
CA ASN A 27 19.26 9.32 1.59
C ASN A 27 19.57 7.82 1.70
N ILE A 28 18.56 6.99 1.87
CA ILE A 28 18.71 5.53 1.86
C ILE A 28 18.79 5.08 0.39
N PRO A 29 19.87 4.39 -0.03
CA PRO A 29 20.01 3.91 -1.39
C PRO A 29 18.92 2.89 -1.76
N ILE A 30 18.42 2.97 -2.99
CA ILE A 30 17.48 2.03 -3.57
C ILE A 30 17.94 1.59 -4.97
N ASN A 31 17.31 0.57 -5.54
CA ASN A 31 17.45 0.24 -6.95
C ASN A 31 16.06 0.14 -7.57
N LEU A 32 15.47 1.30 -7.87
CA LEU A 32 14.15 1.36 -8.50
C LEU A 32 14.28 1.08 -9.99
N VAL A 33 13.52 0.11 -10.47
CA VAL A 33 13.42 -0.28 -11.87
C VAL A 33 11.96 -0.28 -12.35
N LEU A 34 11.78 -0.14 -13.67
CA LEU A 34 10.50 -0.32 -14.36
C LEU A 34 10.57 -1.53 -15.27
N CYS A 35 9.62 -2.44 -15.18
CA CYS A 35 9.43 -3.52 -16.14
C CYS A 35 9.08 -2.95 -17.53
N LYS A 36 9.88 -3.23 -18.55
CA LYS A 36 9.65 -2.74 -19.92
C LYS A 36 8.43 -3.34 -20.59
N ASN A 37 7.96 -4.52 -20.10
CA ASN A 37 6.80 -5.19 -20.69
C ASN A 37 5.46 -4.67 -20.16
N CYS A 38 5.36 -4.39 -18.84
CA CYS A 38 4.08 -4.10 -18.19
C CYS A 38 4.04 -2.80 -17.39
N GLY A 39 5.16 -2.09 -17.22
CA GLY A 39 5.22 -0.82 -16.51
C GLY A 39 5.17 -0.91 -14.98
N LEU A 40 5.24 -2.12 -14.37
CA LEU A 40 5.38 -2.23 -12.92
C LEU A 40 6.70 -1.64 -12.47
N GLY A 41 6.66 -0.71 -11.51
CA GLY A 41 7.84 -0.27 -10.78
C GLY A 41 8.12 -1.17 -9.59
N TYR A 42 9.39 -1.51 -9.36
CA TYR A 42 9.80 -2.33 -8.21
C TYR A 42 11.28 -2.16 -7.88
N LEU A 43 11.68 -2.54 -6.68
CA LEU A 43 13.08 -2.52 -6.29
C LEU A 43 13.76 -3.84 -6.69
N SER A 44 14.87 -3.76 -7.46
CA SER A 44 15.70 -4.91 -7.82
C SER A 44 17.12 -4.49 -8.23
N PRO A 45 18.20 -4.93 -7.52
CA PRO A 45 18.11 -5.69 -6.27
C PRO A 45 17.44 -4.91 -5.15
N ARG A 46 16.76 -5.64 -4.26
CA ARG A 46 16.16 -5.10 -3.04
C ARG A 46 16.74 -5.80 -1.81
N TRP A 47 16.46 -5.28 -0.62
CA TRP A 47 16.77 -6.00 0.60
C TRP A 47 16.02 -7.33 0.64
N ASN A 48 16.65 -8.35 1.22
CA ASN A 48 15.96 -9.62 1.46
C ASN A 48 15.02 -9.55 2.68
N ALA A 49 14.24 -10.61 2.92
CA ALA A 49 13.26 -10.67 4.00
C ALA A 49 13.87 -10.37 5.38
N ASP A 50 15.03 -10.94 5.71
CA ASP A 50 15.69 -10.72 6.99
C ASP A 50 16.10 -9.24 7.19
N SER A 51 16.57 -8.59 6.14
CA SER A 51 16.99 -7.18 6.18
C SER A 51 15.78 -6.26 6.37
N TYR A 52 14.66 -6.52 5.69
CA TYR A 52 13.41 -5.77 5.93
C TYR A 52 12.86 -6.04 7.32
N PHE A 53 12.84 -7.28 7.79
CA PHE A 53 12.39 -7.60 9.14
C PHE A 53 13.16 -6.82 10.20
N ASN A 54 14.49 -6.81 10.10
CA ASN A 54 15.35 -6.06 11.03
C ASN A 54 15.09 -4.54 10.96
N PHE A 55 14.85 -3.99 9.78
CA PHE A 55 14.53 -2.57 9.60
C PHE A 55 13.17 -2.22 10.20
N TYR A 56 12.12 -3.00 9.92
CA TYR A 56 10.79 -2.78 10.50
C TYR A 56 10.77 -2.91 12.02
N SER A 57 11.55 -3.85 12.58
CA SER A 57 11.59 -4.08 14.03
C SER A 57 12.31 -2.99 14.80
N LYS A 58 13.29 -2.28 14.20
CA LYS A 58 14.23 -1.43 14.94
C LYS A 58 14.27 0.03 14.49
N GLU A 59 14.00 0.29 13.22
CA GLU A 59 14.33 1.58 12.59
C GLU A 59 13.11 2.26 11.95
N TYR A 60 12.13 1.50 11.46
CA TYR A 60 11.03 2.00 10.67
C TYR A 60 10.29 3.17 11.31
N ASP A 61 9.91 3.05 12.58
CA ASP A 61 9.14 4.08 13.26
C ASP A 61 9.91 5.39 13.40
N SER A 62 11.24 5.34 13.60
CA SER A 62 12.07 6.54 13.65
C SER A 62 12.14 7.31 12.33
N TYR A 63 12.06 6.61 11.18
CA TYR A 63 12.10 7.22 9.85
C TYR A 63 10.73 7.66 9.35
N TYR A 64 9.69 6.86 9.59
CA TYR A 64 8.40 6.99 8.90
C TYR A 64 7.23 7.30 9.84
N ARG A 65 7.37 7.11 11.16
CA ARG A 65 6.30 7.29 12.15
C ARG A 65 6.75 7.93 13.45
N PRO A 66 7.47 9.07 13.43
CA PRO A 66 8.06 9.63 14.66
C PRO A 66 7.04 10.11 15.72
N SER A 67 5.75 10.22 15.40
CA SER A 67 4.70 10.76 16.31
C SER A 67 3.48 9.85 16.47
N LEU A 68 3.60 8.55 16.22
CA LEU A 68 2.45 7.64 16.04
C LEU A 68 1.50 7.53 17.26
N ILE A 69 1.98 7.71 18.48
CA ILE A 69 1.21 7.40 19.69
C ILE A 69 0.31 8.57 20.13
N GLU A 70 0.65 9.81 19.77
CA GLU A 70 -0.09 10.99 20.23
C GLU A 70 -1.37 11.30 19.42
N GLU A 71 -1.45 10.87 18.15
CA GLU A 71 -2.52 11.27 17.22
C GLU A 71 -3.82 10.44 17.31
N ILE A 72 -3.84 9.30 18.00
CA ILE A 72 -4.92 8.29 17.85
C ILE A 72 -6.12 8.52 18.76
N ASN A 73 -6.07 9.49 19.67
CA ASN A 73 -7.17 9.74 20.62
C ASN A 73 -8.42 10.38 19.98
N THR A 74 -8.41 10.71 18.69
CA THR A 74 -9.54 11.36 18.00
C THR A 74 -9.99 10.59 16.77
N THR A 75 -10.61 9.42 16.96
CA THR A 75 -11.32 8.74 15.86
C THR A 75 -12.56 9.56 15.46
N ASN A 76 -12.64 9.94 14.20
CA ASN A 76 -13.80 10.62 13.60
C ASN A 76 -14.21 9.87 12.31
N PRO A 77 -15.27 9.02 12.38
CA PRO A 77 -15.72 8.25 11.22
C PRO A 77 -16.09 9.09 10.00
N GLU A 78 -16.66 10.28 10.21
CA GLU A 78 -17.07 11.18 9.13
C GLU A 78 -15.88 11.70 8.32
N LYS A 79 -14.70 11.78 8.94
CA LYS A 79 -13.44 12.21 8.29
C LYS A 79 -12.59 11.05 7.80
N ASN A 80 -12.99 9.80 8.06
CA ASN A 80 -12.22 8.64 7.64
C ASN A 80 -12.39 8.39 6.13
N ALA A 81 -11.30 8.43 5.39
CA ALA A 81 -11.30 8.31 3.93
C ALA A 81 -11.90 6.99 3.43
N ILE A 82 -11.70 5.88 4.14
CA ILE A 82 -12.24 4.57 3.75
C ILE A 82 -13.75 4.61 3.81
N ILE A 83 -14.30 5.09 4.93
CA ILE A 83 -15.75 5.17 5.17
C ILE A 83 -16.40 6.08 4.12
N GLN A 84 -15.85 7.28 3.91
CA GLN A 84 -16.36 8.22 2.90
C GLN A 84 -16.37 7.61 1.49
N ARG A 85 -15.30 6.88 1.12
CA ARG A 85 -15.20 6.23 -0.19
C ARG A 85 -16.21 5.11 -0.37
N PHE A 86 -16.43 4.31 0.65
CA PHE A 86 -17.49 3.29 0.65
C PHE A 86 -18.88 3.92 0.52
N GLN A 87 -19.17 4.98 1.28
CA GLN A 87 -20.45 5.70 1.25
C GLN A 87 -20.69 6.35 -0.12
N LYS A 88 -19.70 7.08 -0.65
CA LYS A 88 -19.77 7.77 -1.95
C LYS A 88 -20.08 6.80 -3.11
N ASN A 89 -19.65 5.56 -2.99
CA ASN A 89 -19.84 4.54 -4.01
C ASN A 89 -21.01 3.57 -3.73
N ASN A 90 -21.79 3.80 -2.67
CA ASN A 90 -22.89 2.94 -2.23
C ASN A 90 -22.47 1.46 -2.00
N LEU A 91 -21.26 1.28 -1.47
CA LEU A 91 -20.65 -0.04 -1.21
C LEU A 91 -20.36 -0.28 0.29
N LEU A 92 -20.79 0.63 1.16
CA LEU A 92 -20.62 0.41 2.60
C LEU A 92 -21.43 -0.82 3.04
N PRO A 93 -20.79 -1.86 3.61
CA PRO A 93 -21.54 -3.03 4.07
C PRO A 93 -22.57 -2.64 5.13
N GLU A 94 -23.77 -3.21 5.08
CA GLU A 94 -24.83 -2.90 6.06
C GLU A 94 -24.48 -3.45 7.45
N SER A 95 -24.00 -4.69 7.54
CA SER A 95 -23.71 -5.38 8.81
C SER A 95 -22.54 -6.36 8.66
N PRO A 96 -21.31 -5.87 8.51
CA PRO A 96 -20.15 -6.75 8.43
C PRO A 96 -19.95 -7.49 9.77
N SER A 97 -19.80 -8.82 9.72
CA SER A 97 -19.63 -9.63 10.95
C SER A 97 -18.20 -9.61 11.46
N ASP A 98 -17.24 -9.73 10.55
CA ASP A 98 -15.81 -9.81 10.85
C ASP A 98 -15.04 -8.89 9.93
N ILE A 99 -14.24 -7.99 10.51
CA ILE A 99 -13.44 -6.99 9.80
C ILE A 99 -11.98 -7.23 10.14
N LEU A 100 -11.13 -7.33 9.12
CA LEU A 100 -9.68 -7.46 9.27
C LEU A 100 -8.98 -6.23 8.70
N ASP A 101 -8.08 -5.63 9.47
CA ASP A 101 -7.19 -4.55 9.02
C ASP A 101 -5.74 -5.06 9.00
N ILE A 102 -5.15 -5.16 7.83
CA ILE A 102 -3.77 -5.64 7.63
C ILE A 102 -2.85 -4.43 7.57
N GLY A 103 -1.85 -4.39 8.45
CA GLY A 103 -0.99 -3.23 8.65
C GLY A 103 -1.76 -2.08 9.30
N SER A 104 -2.55 -2.40 10.31
CA SER A 104 -3.48 -1.48 10.96
C SER A 104 -2.82 -0.30 11.67
N GLY A 105 -1.49 -0.36 11.88
CA GLY A 105 -0.80 0.65 12.68
C GLY A 105 -1.44 0.76 14.05
N ALA A 106 -1.56 1.96 14.54
CA ALA A 106 -2.18 2.20 15.83
C ALA A 106 -3.72 2.08 15.82
N GLY A 107 -4.33 1.71 14.67
CA GLY A 107 -5.76 1.33 14.60
C GLY A 107 -6.70 2.42 14.11
N GLU A 108 -6.20 3.51 13.48
CA GLU A 108 -7.06 4.61 13.02
C GLU A 108 -8.27 4.10 12.21
N ASN A 109 -8.04 3.27 11.20
CA ASN A 109 -9.11 2.81 10.31
C ASN A 109 -10.07 1.87 11.02
N ILE A 110 -9.53 0.84 11.68
CA ILE A 110 -10.38 -0.19 12.30
C ILE A 110 -11.19 0.34 13.49
N LEU A 111 -10.64 1.30 14.25
CA LEU A 111 -11.37 1.93 15.36
C LEU A 111 -12.46 2.91 14.88
N ASN A 112 -12.27 3.55 13.72
CA ASN A 112 -13.35 4.30 13.07
C ASN A 112 -14.47 3.37 12.59
N LEU A 113 -14.12 2.21 12.02
CA LEU A 113 -15.11 1.20 11.62
C LEU A 113 -15.86 0.60 12.82
N LYS A 114 -15.18 0.41 13.96
CA LYS A 114 -15.84 0.00 15.21
C LYS A 114 -16.99 0.91 15.61
N LYS A 115 -16.84 2.22 15.42
CA LYS A 115 -17.91 3.18 15.75
C LYS A 115 -19.12 3.05 14.84
N ILE A 116 -18.93 2.68 13.58
CA ILE A 116 -20.02 2.48 12.60
C ILE A 116 -20.61 1.07 12.74
N PHE A 117 -19.79 0.07 13.03
CA PHE A 117 -20.17 -1.33 13.16
C PHE A 117 -19.86 -1.86 14.56
N PRO A 118 -20.59 -1.43 15.59
CA PRO A 118 -20.28 -1.78 16.99
C PRO A 118 -20.39 -3.27 17.29
N ASN A 119 -21.15 -4.01 16.49
CA ASN A 119 -21.36 -5.46 16.65
C ASN A 119 -20.37 -6.31 15.83
N ALA A 120 -19.49 -5.70 15.02
CA ALA A 120 -18.50 -6.43 14.24
C ALA A 120 -17.36 -6.93 15.12
N ASN A 121 -16.88 -8.14 14.87
CA ASN A 121 -15.62 -8.63 15.42
C ASN A 121 -14.47 -8.00 14.66
N LEU A 122 -13.52 -7.45 15.39
CA LEU A 122 -12.39 -6.72 14.81
C LEU A 122 -11.10 -7.50 14.95
N PHE A 123 -10.39 -7.63 13.85
CA PHE A 123 -9.13 -8.35 13.75
C PHE A 123 -8.06 -7.47 13.12
N ALA A 124 -6.80 -7.67 13.51
CA ALA A 124 -5.68 -6.96 12.93
C ALA A 124 -4.48 -7.87 12.70
N ILE A 125 -3.68 -7.51 11.69
CA ILE A 125 -2.31 -7.97 11.50
C ILE A 125 -1.42 -6.74 11.58
N GLU A 126 -0.49 -6.69 12.55
CA GLU A 126 0.34 -5.52 12.79
C GLU A 126 1.69 -5.93 13.38
N PRO A 127 2.84 -5.55 12.77
CA PRO A 127 4.16 -5.93 13.26
C PRO A 127 4.63 -5.14 14.49
N SER A 128 4.18 -3.90 14.70
CA SER A 128 4.62 -3.05 15.82
C SER A 128 3.97 -3.48 17.14
N GLU A 129 4.78 -3.87 18.12
CA GLU A 129 4.31 -4.29 19.46
C GLU A 129 3.50 -3.18 20.17
N ASP A 130 3.91 -1.93 20.05
CA ASP A 130 3.21 -0.82 20.68
C ASP A 130 1.86 -0.54 20.04
N SER A 131 1.79 -0.65 18.71
CA SER A 131 0.52 -0.62 17.97
C SER A 131 -0.39 -1.78 18.38
N GLN A 132 0.14 -3.01 18.52
CA GLN A 132 -0.62 -4.17 18.98
C GLN A 132 -1.22 -3.96 20.38
N LYS A 133 -0.44 -3.41 21.32
CA LYS A 133 -0.93 -3.09 22.69
C LYS A 133 -2.12 -2.14 22.62
N ASN A 134 -2.05 -1.10 21.79
CA ASN A 134 -3.15 -0.15 21.60
C ASN A 134 -4.39 -0.82 20.98
N LEU A 135 -4.21 -1.64 19.96
CA LEU A 135 -5.29 -2.39 19.32
C LEU A 135 -6.01 -3.31 20.31
N ILE A 136 -5.27 -4.10 21.07
CA ILE A 136 -5.80 -5.03 22.10
C ILE A 136 -6.56 -4.26 23.18
N LYS A 137 -6.00 -3.16 23.68
CA LYS A 137 -6.67 -2.28 24.67
C LYS A 137 -8.03 -1.78 24.16
N ASN A 138 -8.17 -1.56 22.84
CA ASN A 138 -9.39 -1.10 22.22
C ASN A 138 -10.30 -2.25 21.73
N GLY A 139 -10.03 -3.51 22.11
CA GLY A 139 -10.88 -4.67 21.81
C GLY A 139 -10.72 -5.20 20.38
N VAL A 140 -9.60 -4.94 19.73
CA VAL A 140 -9.23 -5.53 18.44
C VAL A 140 -8.38 -6.78 18.68
N LYS A 141 -8.72 -7.90 18.07
CA LYS A 141 -7.96 -9.14 18.16
C LYS A 141 -6.79 -9.13 17.16
N VAL A 142 -5.56 -9.01 17.65
CA VAL A 142 -4.36 -9.19 16.82
C VAL A 142 -4.17 -10.68 16.56
N ILE A 143 -4.19 -11.09 15.28
CA ILE A 143 -4.10 -12.50 14.87
C ILE A 143 -2.72 -12.91 14.37
N SER A 144 -1.90 -11.94 13.94
CA SER A 144 -0.52 -12.14 13.54
C SER A 144 0.26 -10.84 13.60
N SER A 145 1.58 -10.93 13.75
CA SER A 145 2.52 -9.82 13.55
C SER A 145 3.09 -9.76 12.14
N ASP A 146 2.85 -10.77 11.31
CA ASP A 146 3.40 -10.86 9.96
C ASP A 146 2.32 -11.31 8.95
N ALA A 147 2.06 -10.47 7.96
CA ALA A 147 1.13 -10.77 6.88
C ALA A 147 1.64 -11.86 5.91
N ASN A 148 2.94 -12.20 5.96
CA ASN A 148 3.51 -13.31 5.19
C ASN A 148 3.35 -14.67 5.90
N SER A 149 3.01 -14.68 7.21
CA SER A 149 2.75 -15.93 7.95
C SER A 149 1.50 -16.64 7.40
N ASN A 150 1.21 -17.82 7.91
CA ASN A 150 0.06 -18.62 7.48
C ASN A 150 -1.22 -18.27 8.30
N TRP A 151 -1.48 -16.97 8.48
CA TRP A 151 -2.61 -16.46 9.25
C TRP A 151 -3.97 -16.77 8.63
N GLU A 152 -4.01 -17.07 7.34
CA GLU A 152 -5.21 -17.44 6.60
C GLU A 152 -5.74 -18.82 6.98
N ILE A 153 -4.88 -19.75 7.46
CA ILE A 153 -5.27 -21.10 7.86
C ILE A 153 -6.23 -21.04 9.03
N GLY A 154 -7.43 -21.62 8.85
CA GLY A 154 -8.53 -21.55 9.81
C GLY A 154 -9.28 -20.21 9.84
N ASN A 155 -9.00 -19.33 8.88
CA ASN A 155 -9.74 -18.09 8.66
C ASN A 155 -10.33 -18.00 7.25
N GLU A 156 -10.43 -19.11 6.53
CA GLU A 156 -10.99 -19.18 5.18
C GLU A 156 -12.46 -18.76 5.17
N GLY A 157 -12.83 -17.89 4.23
CA GLY A 157 -14.19 -17.39 4.07
C GLY A 157 -14.75 -16.65 5.29
N LYS A 158 -13.91 -16.11 6.14
CA LYS A 158 -14.32 -15.53 7.42
C LYS A 158 -14.68 -14.05 7.34
N TYR A 159 -13.89 -13.25 6.65
CA TYR A 159 -14.00 -11.79 6.76
C TYR A 159 -14.99 -11.21 5.75
N SER A 160 -15.90 -10.37 6.25
CA SER A 160 -16.84 -9.60 5.43
C SER A 160 -16.19 -8.37 4.81
N LEU A 161 -15.20 -7.82 5.51
CA LEU A 161 -14.43 -6.66 5.05
C LEU A 161 -12.95 -6.85 5.45
N ILE A 162 -12.06 -6.68 4.48
CA ILE A 162 -10.61 -6.61 4.73
C ILE A 162 -10.12 -5.25 4.26
N ILE A 163 -9.21 -4.63 5.03
CA ILE A 163 -8.58 -3.36 4.72
C ILE A 163 -7.09 -3.57 4.52
N LEU A 164 -6.56 -2.94 3.47
CA LEU A 164 -5.16 -2.93 3.11
C LEU A 164 -4.77 -1.53 2.61
N ARG A 165 -4.50 -0.60 3.54
CA ARG A 165 -4.22 0.80 3.21
C ARG A 165 -2.76 1.14 3.43
N HIS A 166 -2.04 1.48 2.36
CA HIS A 166 -0.59 1.78 2.38
C HIS A 166 0.25 0.64 2.96
N VAL A 167 -0.03 -0.59 2.50
CA VAL A 167 0.64 -1.82 2.96
C VAL A 167 1.05 -2.72 1.79
N LEU A 168 0.23 -2.80 0.71
CA LEU A 168 0.48 -3.69 -0.42
C LEU A 168 1.84 -3.42 -1.10
N GLU A 169 2.24 -2.17 -1.16
CA GLU A 169 3.52 -1.71 -1.71
C GLU A 169 4.75 -2.16 -0.92
N HIS A 170 4.54 -2.63 0.31
CA HIS A 170 5.61 -3.10 1.21
C HIS A 170 5.87 -4.61 1.12
N PHE A 171 4.93 -5.39 0.58
CA PHE A 171 5.08 -6.85 0.55
C PHE A 171 6.17 -7.31 -0.42
N LEU A 172 6.93 -8.30 -0.02
CA LEU A 172 7.92 -8.95 -0.89
C LEU A 172 7.25 -9.81 -1.97
N ASN A 173 6.12 -10.41 -1.65
CA ASN A 173 5.33 -11.21 -2.59
C ASN A 173 3.83 -10.81 -2.53
N PRO A 174 3.44 -9.70 -3.19
CA PRO A 174 2.09 -9.18 -3.10
C PRO A 174 1.03 -10.13 -3.68
N VAL A 175 1.38 -10.95 -4.68
CA VAL A 175 0.45 -11.93 -5.26
C VAL A 175 0.07 -13.00 -4.22
N GLU A 176 1.04 -13.54 -3.49
CA GLU A 176 0.77 -14.57 -2.48
C GLU A 176 -0.04 -14.02 -1.29
N VAL A 177 0.28 -12.82 -0.83
CA VAL A 177 -0.52 -12.19 0.25
C VAL A 177 -1.96 -11.92 -0.22
N LEU A 178 -2.14 -11.44 -1.44
CA LEU A 178 -3.49 -11.22 -1.99
C LEU A 178 -4.27 -12.53 -2.19
N LYS A 179 -3.61 -13.66 -2.50
CA LYS A 179 -4.26 -14.98 -2.51
C LYS A 179 -4.72 -15.41 -1.13
N LYS A 180 -3.91 -15.19 -0.08
CA LYS A 180 -4.31 -15.42 1.32
C LYS A 180 -5.53 -14.57 1.70
N ILE A 181 -5.51 -13.29 1.32
CA ILE A 181 -6.65 -12.39 1.51
C ILE A 181 -7.88 -12.92 0.76
N GLN A 182 -7.73 -13.32 -0.51
CA GLN A 182 -8.81 -13.87 -1.32
C GLN A 182 -9.41 -15.12 -0.67
N ALA A 183 -8.59 -16.04 -0.17
CA ALA A 183 -9.05 -17.23 0.53
C ALA A 183 -9.85 -16.88 1.82
N SER A 184 -9.41 -15.84 2.54
CA SER A 184 -9.99 -15.45 3.83
C SER A 184 -11.24 -14.57 3.72
N LEU A 185 -11.49 -13.94 2.56
CA LEU A 185 -12.73 -13.20 2.31
C LEU A 185 -13.94 -14.13 2.28
N LYS A 186 -15.09 -13.69 2.77
CA LYS A 186 -16.39 -14.27 2.44
C LYS A 186 -16.67 -14.19 0.94
N GLU A 187 -17.61 -15.00 0.44
CA GLU A 187 -17.94 -14.98 -0.99
C GLU A 187 -18.38 -13.59 -1.48
N GLU A 188 -19.21 -12.90 -0.72
CA GLU A 188 -19.64 -11.53 -1.00
C GLU A 188 -18.87 -10.50 -0.15
N GLY A 189 -17.70 -10.88 0.38
CA GLY A 189 -16.83 -10.02 1.16
C GLY A 189 -16.12 -8.98 0.30
N LEU A 190 -15.81 -7.84 0.89
CA LEU A 190 -15.13 -6.74 0.22
C LEU A 190 -13.70 -6.56 0.75
N LEU A 191 -12.79 -6.22 -0.16
CA LEU A 191 -11.44 -5.82 0.16
C LEU A 191 -11.25 -4.36 -0.27
N TYR A 192 -10.84 -3.51 0.65
CA TYR A 192 -10.39 -2.15 0.35
C TYR A 192 -8.88 -2.13 0.24
N ILE A 193 -8.36 -1.60 -0.86
CA ILE A 193 -6.92 -1.36 -1.04
C ILE A 193 -6.70 0.11 -1.37
N ALA A 194 -5.69 0.70 -0.77
CA ALA A 194 -5.14 1.99 -1.20
C ALA A 194 -3.61 1.94 -1.19
N VAL A 195 -3.01 2.45 -2.25
CA VAL A 195 -1.55 2.52 -2.43
C VAL A 195 -1.15 3.89 -2.99
N PRO A 196 0.11 4.32 -2.87
CA PRO A 196 0.59 5.51 -3.56
C PRO A 196 0.39 5.39 -5.08
N ASN A 197 -0.19 6.42 -5.71
CA ASN A 197 -0.43 6.43 -7.15
C ASN A 197 0.81 6.88 -7.92
N ASN A 198 1.48 5.95 -8.56
CA ASN A 198 2.73 6.24 -9.26
C ASN A 198 2.55 6.92 -10.64
N LEU A 199 1.32 7.10 -11.12
CA LEU A 199 1.01 8.01 -12.23
C LEU A 199 0.76 9.45 -11.75
N ARG A 200 0.59 9.67 -10.43
CA ARG A 200 0.40 10.98 -9.81
C ARG A 200 1.28 11.17 -8.58
N PRO A 201 2.62 10.99 -8.70
CA PRO A 201 3.50 11.12 -7.55
C PRO A 201 3.55 12.58 -7.07
N THR A 202 3.99 12.77 -5.84
CA THR A 202 4.35 14.11 -5.34
C THR A 202 5.64 14.60 -6.03
N LYS A 203 5.92 15.90 -5.90
CA LYS A 203 7.22 16.47 -6.30
C LYS A 203 8.36 15.94 -5.41
N ASN A 204 9.60 16.09 -5.90
CA ASN A 204 10.82 15.65 -5.21
C ASN A 204 10.85 14.12 -5.03
N LEU A 205 10.82 13.39 -6.16
CA LEU A 205 10.67 11.94 -6.19
C LEU A 205 11.69 11.21 -5.30
N GLU A 206 12.97 11.51 -5.44
CA GLU A 206 14.05 10.85 -4.69
C GLU A 206 13.99 11.13 -3.19
N SER A 207 13.60 12.33 -2.78
CA SER A 207 13.61 12.73 -1.37
C SER A 207 12.27 12.54 -0.64
N LYS A 208 11.15 12.33 -1.37
CA LYS A 208 9.82 12.23 -0.76
C LYS A 208 9.00 11.01 -1.20
N TRP A 209 9.22 10.51 -2.41
CA TRP A 209 8.36 9.49 -3.02
C TRP A 209 9.02 8.11 -3.10
N PHE A 210 10.29 8.05 -3.53
CA PHE A 210 11.01 6.80 -3.63
C PHE A 210 11.50 6.35 -2.26
N ARG A 211 11.00 5.24 -1.76
CA ARG A 211 11.27 4.71 -0.42
C ARG A 211 11.84 3.32 -0.51
N VAL A 212 12.83 3.02 0.31
CA VAL A 212 13.39 1.66 0.40
C VAL A 212 12.36 0.63 0.84
N VAL A 213 11.37 1.06 1.62
CA VAL A 213 10.28 0.20 2.11
C VAL A 213 9.17 -0.04 1.10
N HIS A 214 9.09 0.73 0.01
CA HIS A 214 8.17 0.47 -1.09
C HIS A 214 8.82 -0.49 -2.08
N THR A 215 8.66 -1.79 -1.86
CA THR A 215 9.20 -2.83 -2.74
C THR A 215 8.56 -2.82 -4.12
N TYR A 216 7.31 -2.30 -4.22
CA TYR A 216 6.57 -2.11 -5.45
C TYR A 216 6.00 -0.70 -5.57
N TYR A 217 5.92 -0.22 -6.81
CA TYR A 217 5.39 1.10 -7.19
C TYR A 217 4.21 0.88 -8.14
N PHE A 218 3.00 0.78 -7.54
CA PHE A 218 1.79 0.47 -8.28
C PHE A 218 1.22 1.68 -9.02
N ASN A 219 0.66 1.42 -10.19
CA ASN A 219 -0.28 2.27 -10.90
C ASN A 219 -1.57 1.47 -11.18
N LYS A 220 -2.59 2.09 -11.76
CA LYS A 220 -3.87 1.43 -12.04
C LYS A 220 -3.75 0.14 -12.87
N TYR A 221 -2.82 0.08 -13.81
CA TYR A 221 -2.62 -1.09 -14.67
C TYR A 221 -1.94 -2.24 -13.90
N SER A 222 -0.86 -1.92 -13.22
CA SER A 222 -0.11 -2.90 -12.44
C SER A 222 -0.91 -3.41 -11.25
N LEU A 223 -1.65 -2.54 -10.54
CA LEU A 223 -2.53 -2.96 -9.45
C LEU A 223 -3.64 -3.88 -9.96
N LYS A 224 -4.29 -3.54 -11.09
CA LYS A 224 -5.30 -4.40 -11.71
C LYS A 224 -4.75 -5.78 -12.06
N ASN A 225 -3.56 -5.84 -12.65
CA ASN A 225 -2.93 -7.11 -13.03
C ASN A 225 -2.57 -7.98 -11.82
N ILE A 226 -2.07 -7.39 -10.73
CA ILE A 226 -1.77 -8.11 -9.50
C ILE A 226 -3.06 -8.68 -8.87
N LEU A 227 -4.14 -7.91 -8.85
CA LEU A 227 -5.45 -8.38 -8.39
C LEU A 227 -5.93 -9.57 -9.22
N HIS A 228 -5.86 -9.47 -10.54
CA HIS A 228 -6.28 -10.54 -11.45
C HIS A 228 -5.47 -11.83 -11.24
N LYS A 229 -4.15 -11.73 -11.04
CA LYS A 229 -3.30 -12.90 -10.69
C LYS A 229 -3.69 -13.56 -9.37
N SER A 230 -4.37 -12.84 -8.51
CA SER A 230 -4.78 -13.31 -7.18
C SER A 230 -6.27 -13.71 -7.11
N GLY A 231 -6.98 -13.77 -8.24
CA GLY A 231 -8.40 -14.14 -8.28
C GLY A 231 -9.34 -13.06 -7.73
N LEU A 232 -8.89 -11.81 -7.75
CA LEU A 232 -9.61 -10.65 -7.25
C LEU A 232 -9.97 -9.69 -8.38
N GLU A 233 -11.18 -9.12 -8.38
CA GLU A 233 -11.61 -8.12 -9.35
C GLU A 233 -12.01 -6.81 -8.69
N ALA A 234 -11.60 -5.70 -9.29
CA ALA A 234 -11.97 -4.37 -8.84
C ALA A 234 -13.43 -4.06 -9.22
N ILE A 235 -14.26 -3.71 -8.24
CA ILE A 235 -15.59 -3.12 -8.43
C ILE A 235 -15.41 -1.65 -8.84
N ILE A 236 -14.53 -0.96 -8.11
CA ILE A 236 -14.14 0.42 -8.32
C ILE A 236 -12.63 0.51 -8.25
N MET A 237 -12.04 1.33 -9.11
CA MET A 237 -10.64 1.73 -9.04
C MET A 237 -10.54 3.20 -9.43
N GLN A 238 -10.02 4.02 -8.54
CA GLN A 238 -9.96 5.48 -8.71
C GLN A 238 -8.56 6.03 -8.42
N GLU A 239 -8.09 6.90 -9.31
CA GLU A 239 -6.81 7.60 -9.23
C GLU A 239 -6.98 8.98 -8.60
N GLY A 240 -6.80 9.06 -7.31
CA GLY A 240 -6.97 10.30 -6.54
C GLY A 240 -8.44 10.72 -6.37
N ASP A 241 -8.67 11.50 -5.37
CA ASP A 241 -9.93 12.17 -5.09
C ASP A 241 -9.67 13.46 -4.29
N GLU A 242 -10.74 14.11 -3.83
CA GLU A 242 -10.68 15.30 -2.99
C GLU A 242 -9.96 15.06 -1.64
N LEU A 243 -9.91 13.81 -1.19
CA LEU A 243 -9.27 13.43 0.07
C LEU A 243 -7.76 13.23 -0.10
N ASN A 244 -7.35 12.62 -1.21
CA ASN A 244 -5.94 12.40 -1.53
C ASN A 244 -5.70 12.20 -3.03
N ASN A 245 -5.18 13.22 -3.71
CA ASN A 245 -4.91 13.17 -5.16
C ASN A 245 -3.73 12.24 -5.54
N HIS A 246 -2.90 11.86 -4.58
CA HIS A 246 -1.71 11.02 -4.78
C HIS A 246 -1.93 9.55 -4.41
N GLU A 247 -3.15 9.17 -4.10
CA GLU A 247 -3.54 7.82 -3.72
C GLU A 247 -4.28 7.14 -4.87
N LEU A 248 -4.03 5.86 -5.08
CA LEU A 248 -4.81 4.97 -5.94
C LEU A 248 -5.57 4.03 -5.01
N PHE A 249 -6.90 4.10 -5.01
CA PHE A 249 -7.69 3.19 -4.21
C PHE A 249 -8.62 2.33 -5.06
N THR A 250 -8.97 1.17 -4.51
CA THR A 250 -9.87 0.22 -5.16
C THR A 250 -10.71 -0.52 -4.11
N ILE A 251 -11.98 -0.77 -4.43
CA ILE A 251 -12.86 -1.70 -3.71
C ILE A 251 -12.97 -2.95 -4.58
N VAL A 252 -12.71 -4.09 -3.97
CA VAL A 252 -12.40 -5.35 -4.64
C VAL A 252 -13.27 -6.45 -4.06
N ARG A 253 -13.61 -7.45 -4.88
CA ARG A 253 -14.26 -8.70 -4.47
C ARG A 253 -13.57 -9.93 -5.06
N LYS A 254 -13.94 -11.11 -4.61
CA LYS A 254 -13.57 -12.35 -5.30
C LYS A 254 -14.11 -12.34 -6.72
N SER A 255 -13.34 -12.82 -7.66
CA SER A 255 -13.85 -13.00 -9.01
C SER A 255 -14.55 -14.34 -9.14
N LYS A 256 -15.74 -14.32 -9.76
CA LYS A 256 -16.53 -15.53 -10.07
C LYS A 256 -16.11 -16.20 -11.40
N LYS A 257 -15.12 -15.63 -12.09
CA LYS A 257 -14.60 -16.11 -13.39
C LYS A 257 -13.10 -15.98 -13.46
N PRO A 258 -12.43 -16.73 -14.33
CA PRO A 258 -11.02 -16.53 -14.62
C PRO A 258 -10.75 -15.11 -15.10
N LEU A 259 -9.66 -14.53 -14.62
CA LEU A 259 -9.23 -13.17 -14.94
C LEU A 259 -7.93 -13.21 -15.76
N GLU A 260 -7.85 -12.36 -16.76
CA GLU A 260 -6.66 -12.22 -17.61
C GLU A 260 -5.84 -10.99 -17.20
N THR A 261 -4.53 -11.15 -17.17
CA THR A 261 -3.61 -10.02 -17.03
C THR A 261 -3.40 -9.35 -18.38
N LYS A 262 -3.53 -8.03 -18.42
CA LYS A 262 -3.30 -7.24 -19.65
C LYS A 262 -1.92 -6.60 -19.58
N ILE A 263 -0.97 -7.17 -20.31
CA ILE A 263 0.39 -6.68 -20.41
C ILE A 263 0.50 -5.80 -21.66
N SER A 264 1.03 -4.58 -21.49
CA SER A 264 1.22 -3.65 -22.59
C SER A 264 2.44 -2.76 -22.35
N SER A 265 3.26 -2.60 -23.38
CA SER A 265 4.37 -1.66 -23.37
C SER A 265 3.93 -0.20 -23.26
N ALA A 266 2.68 0.11 -23.64
CA ALA A 266 2.12 1.44 -23.44
C ALA A 266 2.05 1.83 -21.96
N HIS A 267 1.77 0.86 -21.06
CA HIS A 267 1.80 1.10 -19.60
C HIS A 267 3.20 1.42 -19.09
N PHE A 268 4.23 0.79 -19.68
CA PHE A 268 5.62 1.12 -19.39
C PHE A 268 5.95 2.54 -19.84
N GLU A 269 5.58 2.94 -21.06
CA GLU A 269 5.90 4.27 -21.57
C GLU A 269 5.21 5.38 -20.77
N GLU A 270 3.95 5.18 -20.35
CA GLU A 270 3.24 6.13 -19.50
C GLU A 270 3.95 6.30 -18.15
N GLN A 271 4.27 5.20 -17.46
CA GLN A 271 4.94 5.24 -16.16
C GLN A 271 6.37 5.80 -16.29
N ARG A 272 7.10 5.42 -17.33
CA ARG A 272 8.44 5.92 -17.62
C ARG A 272 8.43 7.44 -17.78
N LYS A 273 7.48 7.96 -18.56
CA LYS A 273 7.33 9.40 -18.78
C LYS A 273 7.14 10.14 -17.47
N VAL A 274 6.20 9.68 -16.62
CA VAL A 274 5.93 10.31 -15.32
C VAL A 274 7.17 10.38 -14.44
N PHE A 275 7.91 9.28 -14.30
CA PHE A 275 9.11 9.25 -13.46
C PHE A 275 10.27 10.07 -14.06
N MET A 276 10.53 9.96 -15.38
CA MET A 276 11.63 10.70 -16.00
C MET A 276 11.37 12.20 -16.00
N ASP A 277 10.15 12.64 -16.27
CA ASP A 277 9.78 14.06 -16.22
C ASP A 277 9.84 14.60 -14.78
N GLY A 278 9.39 13.82 -13.80
CA GLY A 278 9.52 14.16 -12.39
C GLY A 278 10.97 14.35 -11.96
N LEU A 279 11.84 13.38 -12.28
CA LEU A 279 13.29 13.46 -11.96
C LEU A 279 14.00 14.63 -12.64
N LYS A 280 13.63 14.95 -13.89
CA LYS A 280 14.17 16.16 -14.57
C LYS A 280 13.74 17.43 -13.86
N ASN A 281 12.47 17.52 -13.46
CA ASN A 281 11.93 18.68 -12.78
C ASN A 281 12.55 18.86 -11.38
N ASP A 282 12.81 17.78 -10.65
CA ASP A 282 13.46 17.83 -9.35
C ASP A 282 14.91 18.34 -9.41
N LYS A 283 15.59 18.11 -10.52
CA LYS A 283 16.97 18.59 -10.78
C LYS A 283 17.02 20.00 -11.38
N ASN A 284 15.89 20.62 -11.69
CA ASN A 284 15.84 21.97 -12.27
C ASN A 284 16.25 23.02 -11.23
N PRO A 285 17.33 23.82 -11.44
CA PRO A 285 17.81 24.83 -10.49
C PRO A 285 16.77 25.84 -10.06
N ILE A 286 15.87 26.23 -10.98
CA ILE A 286 14.80 27.20 -10.70
C ILE A 286 13.79 26.60 -9.71
N GLN A 287 13.45 25.32 -9.82
CA GLN A 287 12.55 24.64 -8.90
C GLN A 287 13.20 24.39 -7.53
N ILE A 288 14.50 24.07 -7.52
CA ILE A 288 15.28 23.97 -6.28
C ILE A 288 15.27 25.30 -5.54
N LEU A 289 15.51 26.41 -6.25
CA LEU A 289 15.50 27.76 -5.65
C LEU A 289 14.12 28.14 -5.12
N LYS A 290 13.05 27.88 -5.90
CA LYS A 290 11.65 28.11 -5.45
C LYS A 290 11.29 27.28 -4.20
N SER A 291 11.70 26.03 -4.14
CA SER A 291 11.43 25.19 -2.97
C SER A 291 12.20 25.63 -1.73
N ARG A 292 13.41 26.13 -1.87
CA ARG A 292 14.19 26.73 -0.78
C ARG A 292 13.57 28.02 -0.27
N LEU A 293 13.12 28.91 -1.18
CA LEU A 293 12.42 30.14 -0.83
C LEU A 293 11.10 29.89 -0.10
N LEU A 294 10.29 28.95 -0.57
CA LEU A 294 9.01 28.59 0.09
C LEU A 294 9.22 28.03 1.50
N ARG A 295 10.27 27.24 1.72
CA ARG A 295 10.64 26.77 3.08
C ARG A 295 11.09 27.91 3.97
N ALA A 296 11.84 28.89 3.43
CA ALA A 296 12.32 30.05 4.21
C ALA A 296 11.20 30.98 4.66
N ILE A 297 10.05 31.02 3.94
CA ILE A 297 8.88 31.84 4.27
C ILE A 297 7.76 31.05 4.97
N GLY A 298 8.06 29.80 5.46
CA GLY A 298 7.10 28.98 6.24
C GLY A 298 5.87 28.47 5.46
N LYS A 299 5.88 28.52 4.14
CA LYS A 299 4.84 27.95 3.26
C LYS A 299 5.37 26.63 2.66
N SER A 300 5.30 25.56 3.40
CA SER A 300 5.62 24.20 2.92
C SER A 300 4.35 23.41 2.67
#